data_5b944a2c8feed4d2e80b1a393ba82911
#
_entry.id   5b944a2c8feed4d2e80b1a393ba82911
#
_cell.length_a   1.000
_cell.length_b   1.000
_cell.length_c   1.000
_cell.angle_alpha   90.00
_cell.angle_beta   90.00
_cell.angle_gamma   90.00
#
_symmetry.space_group_name_H-M   'P 1'
#
loop_
_entity.id
_entity.type
_entity.pdbx_description
1 polymer ?
#
loop_
_entity_poly.entity_id
_entity_poly.type
_entity_poly.pdbx_seq_one_letter_code
_entity_poly.pdbx_strand_id
1 'polypeptide(L)'
;MLSIETAFQEYYRPLCLYAMHYLSGDVDAAEDVVQDCFVRLWQREADNDRAFLYTAVRNACIDRLRRNDPLCHEVEPQDLEGTITDEEAQDRSFLEARLWKAIDSLPQRQREALLLCKRDGLSYRETAEKMGISEKTVEHLLSNAMKALRGHRADIYRIVLIFY
;
A
#
# COMPACT_ATOMS: atom_id res chain seq x y z
N MET A 1 6.62 25.31 -0.56
CA MET A 1 6.93 24.67 0.73
C MET A 1 5.65 24.57 1.52
N LEU A 2 5.12 23.37 1.69
CA LEU A 2 3.94 23.15 2.54
C LEU A 2 4.37 23.23 4.01
N SER A 3 3.63 23.98 4.84
CA SER A 3 3.86 23.89 6.28
C SER A 3 3.53 22.49 6.78
N ILE A 4 4.17 22.05 7.85
CA ILE A 4 3.91 20.73 8.42
C ILE A 4 2.45 20.57 8.85
N GLU A 5 1.83 21.64 9.31
CA GLU A 5 0.41 21.69 9.69
C GLU A 5 -0.50 21.41 8.48
N THR A 6 -0.20 22.05 7.35
CA THR A 6 -0.93 21.85 6.10
C THR A 6 -0.73 20.41 5.58
N ALA A 7 0.52 19.93 5.61
CA ALA A 7 0.85 18.56 5.21
C ALA A 7 0.15 17.53 6.10
N PHE A 8 0.07 17.78 7.41
CA PHE A 8 -0.65 16.90 8.34
C PHE A 8 -2.17 16.88 8.03
N GLN A 9 -2.80 18.03 7.86
CA GLN A 9 -4.22 18.11 7.56
C GLN A 9 -4.58 17.44 6.23
N GLU A 10 -3.73 17.59 5.22
CA GLU A 10 -3.97 17.07 3.88
C GLU A 10 -3.64 15.57 3.75
N TYR A 11 -2.53 15.11 4.35
CA TYR A 11 -1.98 13.77 4.08
C TYR A 11 -2.14 12.77 5.22
N TYR A 12 -2.47 13.18 6.44
CA TYR A 12 -2.54 12.26 7.58
C TYR A 12 -3.47 11.07 7.32
N ARG A 13 -4.73 11.36 6.96
CA ARG A 13 -5.72 10.31 6.71
C ARG A 13 -5.40 9.43 5.49
N PRO A 14 -5.04 9.99 4.33
CA PRO A 14 -4.56 9.18 3.21
C PRO A 14 -3.36 8.31 3.53
N LEU A 15 -2.40 8.80 4.31
CA LEU A 15 -1.23 8.03 4.73
C LEU A 15 -1.58 6.90 5.71
N CYS A 16 -2.53 7.11 6.63
CA CYS A 16 -3.03 6.04 7.49
C CYS A 16 -3.69 4.92 6.67
N LEU A 17 -4.51 5.25 5.67
CA LEU A 17 -5.10 4.27 4.75
C LEU A 17 -4.02 3.52 3.96
N TYR A 18 -3.01 4.21 3.49
CA TYR A 18 -1.86 3.62 2.81
C TYR A 18 -1.08 2.65 3.72
N ALA A 19 -0.78 3.06 4.95
CA ALA A 19 -0.10 2.23 5.93
C ALA A 19 -0.90 0.97 6.31
N MET A 20 -2.23 1.08 6.40
CA MET A 20 -3.11 -0.08 6.68
C MET A 20 -2.97 -1.19 5.66
N HIS A 21 -2.69 -0.89 4.38
CA HIS A 21 -2.45 -1.92 3.35
C HIS A 21 -1.18 -2.73 3.62
N TYR A 22 -0.16 -2.13 4.21
CA TYR A 22 1.06 -2.84 4.65
C TYR A 22 0.87 -3.61 5.96
N LEU A 23 0.06 -3.09 6.86
CA LEU A 23 -0.10 -3.59 8.23
C LEU A 23 -1.36 -4.44 8.44
N SER A 24 -1.87 -5.04 7.36
CA SER A 24 -3.02 -5.97 7.39
C SER A 24 -4.30 -5.38 8.00
N GLY A 25 -4.52 -4.09 7.84
CA GLY A 25 -5.69 -3.38 8.34
C GLY A 25 -5.63 -2.99 9.81
N ASP A 26 -4.48 -3.15 10.46
CA ASP A 26 -4.27 -2.69 11.84
C ASP A 26 -4.22 -1.15 11.89
N VAL A 27 -5.34 -0.56 12.32
CA VAL A 27 -5.52 0.90 12.38
C VAL A 27 -4.57 1.54 13.38
N ASP A 28 -4.43 0.97 14.56
CA ASP A 28 -3.58 1.52 15.64
C ASP A 28 -2.11 1.52 15.22
N ALA A 29 -1.64 0.43 14.63
CA ALA A 29 -0.30 0.33 14.10
C ALA A 29 -0.05 1.30 12.93
N ALA A 30 -1.03 1.50 12.05
CA ALA A 30 -0.93 2.46 10.95
C ALA A 30 -0.85 3.90 11.44
N GLU A 31 -1.69 4.27 12.40
CA GLU A 31 -1.66 5.60 13.02
C GLU A 31 -0.34 5.87 13.73
N ASP A 32 0.19 4.92 14.50
CA ASP A 32 1.49 5.02 15.16
C ASP A 32 2.62 5.29 14.16
N VAL A 33 2.67 4.53 13.08
CA VAL A 33 3.70 4.70 12.04
C VAL A 33 3.61 6.07 11.38
N VAL A 34 2.41 6.52 11.04
CA VAL A 34 2.22 7.83 10.39
C VAL A 34 2.56 8.97 11.34
N GLN A 35 2.15 8.91 12.61
CA GLN A 35 2.49 9.91 13.61
C GLN A 35 4.01 10.00 13.81
N ASP A 36 4.69 8.87 13.96
CA ASP A 36 6.15 8.82 14.09
C ASP A 36 6.85 9.44 12.87
N CYS A 37 6.34 9.22 11.67
CA CYS A 37 6.88 9.84 10.46
C CYS A 37 6.72 11.37 10.49
N PHE A 38 5.57 11.89 10.90
CA PHE A 38 5.36 13.33 11.02
C PHE A 38 6.23 13.97 12.11
N VAL A 39 6.42 13.31 13.25
CA VAL A 39 7.33 13.77 14.32
C VAL A 39 8.77 13.88 13.82
N ARG A 40 9.25 12.88 13.08
CA ARG A 40 10.61 12.90 12.48
C ARG A 40 10.77 14.00 11.44
N LEU A 41 9.74 14.25 10.62
CA LEU A 41 9.73 15.32 9.64
C LEU A 41 9.79 16.68 10.30
N TRP A 42 9.03 16.88 11.36
CA TRP A 42 9.05 18.13 12.13
C TRP A 42 10.44 18.45 12.70
N GLN A 43 11.14 17.42 13.18
CA GLN A 43 12.49 17.58 13.76
C GLN A 43 13.57 17.91 12.70
N ARG A 44 13.32 17.63 11.42
CA ARG A 44 14.34 17.75 10.36
C ARG A 44 14.24 19.03 9.52
N GLU A 45 13.21 19.85 9.70
CA GLU A 45 12.93 21.00 8.83
C GLU A 45 12.97 20.67 7.32
N ALA A 46 12.63 19.41 6.98
CA ALA A 46 12.69 18.91 5.61
C ALA A 46 11.51 19.40 4.80
N ASP A 47 11.71 19.51 3.49
CA ASP A 47 10.63 19.76 2.54
C ASP A 47 9.56 18.68 2.67
N ASN A 48 8.33 19.12 2.97
CA ASN A 48 7.18 18.22 3.14
C ASN A 48 6.57 17.85 1.78
N ASP A 49 7.39 17.29 0.90
CA ASP A 49 6.92 16.79 -0.38
C ASP A 49 6.05 15.52 -0.15
N ARG A 50 4.92 15.48 -0.84
CA ARG A 50 3.97 14.37 -0.80
C ARG A 50 4.64 13.02 -1.11
N ALA A 51 5.49 12.97 -2.12
CA ALA A 51 6.19 11.75 -2.51
C ALA A 51 7.14 11.27 -1.41
N PHE A 52 7.81 12.18 -0.73
CA PHE A 52 8.67 11.89 0.41
C PHE A 52 7.88 11.32 1.60
N LEU A 53 6.70 11.88 1.91
CA LEU A 53 5.83 11.39 2.98
C LEU A 53 5.40 9.94 2.75
N TYR A 54 4.95 9.61 1.54
CA TYR A 54 4.55 8.24 1.20
C TYR A 54 5.72 7.27 1.25
N THR A 55 6.90 7.68 0.80
CA THR A 55 8.12 6.85 0.90
C THR A 55 8.52 6.60 2.35
N ALA A 56 8.50 7.64 3.19
CA ALA A 56 8.83 7.53 4.61
C ALA A 56 7.88 6.58 5.35
N VAL A 57 6.57 6.71 5.12
CA VAL A 57 5.56 5.82 5.72
C VAL A 57 5.72 4.39 5.22
N ARG A 58 5.94 4.18 3.92
CA ARG A 58 6.18 2.85 3.35
C ARG A 58 7.39 2.17 4.02
N ASN A 59 8.51 2.86 4.08
CA ASN A 59 9.73 2.32 4.68
C ASN A 59 9.54 1.99 6.18
N ALA A 60 8.84 2.86 6.92
CA ALA A 60 8.53 2.60 8.33
C ALA A 60 7.59 1.39 8.52
N CYS A 61 6.62 1.18 7.63
CA CYS A 61 5.77 -0.02 7.64
C CYS A 61 6.59 -1.29 7.39
N ILE A 62 7.48 -1.27 6.39
CA ILE A 62 8.35 -2.41 6.06
C ILE A 62 9.28 -2.73 7.24
N ASP A 63 9.87 -1.72 7.87
CA ASP A 63 10.72 -1.91 9.04
C ASP A 63 9.94 -2.52 10.22
N ARG A 64 8.69 -2.09 10.42
CA ARG A 64 7.83 -2.67 11.47
C ARG A 64 7.50 -4.14 11.18
N LEU A 65 7.17 -4.48 9.93
CA LEU A 65 6.92 -5.87 9.53
C LEU A 65 8.15 -6.76 9.74
N ARG A 66 9.34 -6.28 9.39
CA ARG A 66 10.60 -7.01 9.60
C ARG A 66 10.89 -7.29 11.06
N ARG A 67 10.60 -6.35 11.97
CA ARG A 67 10.78 -6.56 13.43
C ARG A 67 9.84 -7.61 13.99
N ASN A 68 8.66 -7.73 13.43
CA ASN A 68 7.62 -8.65 13.90
C ASN A 68 7.75 -10.07 13.31
N ASP A 69 8.53 -10.25 12.25
CA ASP A 69 8.77 -11.56 11.61
C ASP A 69 10.23 -11.98 11.75
N PRO A 70 10.53 -13.03 12.57
CA PRO A 70 11.89 -13.52 12.77
C PRO A 70 12.54 -14.07 11.48
N LEU A 71 11.75 -14.46 10.47
CA LEU A 71 12.25 -15.00 9.20
C LEU A 71 12.63 -13.90 8.19
N CYS A 72 12.19 -12.67 8.40
CA CYS A 72 12.52 -11.54 7.53
C CYS A 72 13.88 -10.88 7.83
N HIS A 73 14.64 -11.37 8.80
CA HIS A 73 15.95 -10.81 9.17
C HIS A 73 17.08 -11.14 8.19
N GLU A 74 16.89 -12.07 7.27
CA GLU A 74 17.95 -12.52 6.34
C GLU A 74 18.05 -11.72 5.04
N VAL A 75 17.10 -10.81 4.74
CA VAL A 75 17.15 -9.98 3.53
C VAL A 75 17.44 -8.53 3.92
N GLU A 76 18.69 -8.12 3.72
CA GLU A 76 19.08 -6.71 3.89
C GLU A 76 18.36 -5.84 2.84
N PRO A 77 17.95 -4.59 3.20
CA PRO A 77 17.33 -3.67 2.25
C PRO A 77 18.15 -3.41 0.99
N GLN A 78 19.45 -3.55 1.08
CA GLN A 78 20.42 -3.35 0.00
C GLN A 78 20.35 -4.43 -1.08
N ASP A 79 19.85 -5.63 -0.75
CA ASP A 79 19.75 -6.75 -1.71
C ASP A 79 18.52 -6.65 -2.62
N LEU A 80 17.53 -5.83 -2.24
CA LEU A 80 16.31 -5.56 -3.02
C LEU A 80 16.39 -4.25 -3.80
N GLU A 81 17.33 -3.39 -3.47
CA GLU A 81 17.60 -2.12 -4.16
C GLU A 81 18.68 -2.34 -5.23
N GLY A 82 18.29 -2.84 -6.40
CA GLY A 82 18.96 -2.44 -7.61
C GLY A 82 18.89 -0.90 -7.64
N THR A 83 20.00 -0.24 -7.93
CA THR A 83 20.22 1.21 -8.01
C THR A 83 19.01 2.04 -8.48
N ILE A 84 17.97 2.11 -7.66
CA ILE A 84 16.82 3.00 -7.88
C ILE A 84 17.20 4.31 -7.21
N THR A 85 17.17 5.39 -7.95
CA THR A 85 17.39 6.74 -7.40
C THR A 85 16.30 7.07 -6.38
N ASP A 86 16.60 7.91 -5.39
CA ASP A 86 15.61 8.34 -4.39
C ASP A 86 14.37 8.95 -5.06
N GLU A 87 14.54 9.63 -6.20
CA GLU A 87 13.46 10.22 -6.98
C GLU A 87 12.56 9.16 -7.60
N GLU A 88 13.11 8.10 -8.19
CA GLU A 88 12.33 6.96 -8.73
C GLU A 88 11.59 6.20 -7.62
N ALA A 89 12.18 6.06 -6.43
CA ALA A 89 11.54 5.44 -5.29
C ALA A 89 10.34 6.29 -4.80
N GLN A 90 10.47 7.60 -4.79
CA GLN A 90 9.40 8.53 -4.43
C GLN A 90 8.24 8.47 -5.44
N ASP A 91 8.54 8.51 -6.73
CA ASP A 91 7.53 8.40 -7.79
C ASP A 91 6.76 7.09 -7.71
N ARG A 92 7.48 5.99 -7.48
CA ARG A 92 6.87 4.66 -7.33
C ARG A 92 5.92 4.59 -6.13
N SER A 93 6.34 5.09 -4.99
CA SER A 93 5.50 5.11 -3.77
C SER A 93 4.24 5.95 -3.96
N PHE A 94 4.35 7.05 -4.68
CA PHE A 94 3.22 7.91 -4.99
C PHE A 94 2.23 7.24 -5.97
N LEU A 95 2.72 6.58 -7.01
CA LEU A 95 1.88 5.83 -7.96
C LEU A 95 1.18 4.66 -7.27
N GLU A 96 1.87 3.96 -6.38
CA GLU A 96 1.31 2.90 -5.55
C GLU A 96 0.17 3.43 -4.65
N ALA A 97 0.38 4.58 -4.00
CA ALA A 97 -0.66 5.21 -3.18
C ALA A 97 -1.90 5.61 -3.99
N ARG A 98 -1.73 6.09 -5.21
CA ARG A 98 -2.84 6.37 -6.14
C ARG A 98 -3.61 5.12 -6.50
N LEU A 99 -2.92 4.02 -6.75
CA LEU A 99 -3.56 2.74 -7.04
C LEU A 99 -4.35 2.23 -5.84
N TRP A 100 -3.79 2.27 -4.64
CA TRP A 100 -4.51 1.89 -3.42
C TRP A 100 -5.76 2.74 -3.20
N LYS A 101 -5.69 4.04 -3.44
CA LYS A 101 -6.86 4.92 -3.39
C LYS A 101 -7.93 4.50 -4.39
N ALA A 102 -7.55 4.12 -5.61
CA ALA A 102 -8.48 3.61 -6.61
C ALA A 102 -9.11 2.27 -6.20
N ILE A 103 -8.34 1.36 -5.62
CA ILE A 103 -8.83 0.09 -5.07
C ILE A 103 -9.83 0.34 -3.93
N ASP A 104 -9.53 1.25 -3.02
CA ASP A 104 -10.43 1.61 -1.92
C ASP A 104 -11.75 2.23 -2.39
N SER A 105 -11.77 2.82 -3.57
CA SER A 105 -13.00 3.35 -4.19
C SER A 105 -13.90 2.30 -4.85
N LEU A 106 -13.42 1.06 -5.02
CA LEU A 106 -14.22 -0.03 -5.58
C LEU A 106 -15.36 -0.43 -4.63
N PRO A 107 -16.48 -0.94 -5.18
CA PRO A 107 -17.50 -1.58 -4.37
C PRO A 107 -16.90 -2.68 -3.49
N GLN A 108 -17.37 -2.81 -2.26
CA GLN A 108 -16.79 -3.68 -1.24
C GLN A 108 -16.52 -5.11 -1.73
N ARG A 109 -17.48 -5.75 -2.40
CA ARG A 109 -17.34 -7.11 -2.90
C ARG A 109 -16.31 -7.26 -4.02
N GLN A 110 -16.22 -6.26 -4.90
CA GLN A 110 -15.20 -6.25 -5.96
C GLN A 110 -13.80 -6.09 -5.37
N ARG A 111 -13.64 -5.18 -4.40
CA ARG A 111 -12.39 -4.96 -3.69
C ARG A 111 -11.95 -6.21 -2.92
N GLU A 112 -12.86 -6.85 -2.19
CA GLU A 112 -12.59 -8.07 -1.45
C GLU A 112 -12.11 -9.19 -2.36
N ALA A 113 -12.82 -9.47 -3.45
CA ALA A 113 -12.41 -10.48 -4.44
C ALA A 113 -11.04 -10.16 -5.06
N LEU A 114 -10.79 -8.89 -5.40
CA LEU A 114 -9.52 -8.45 -5.96
C LEU A 114 -8.35 -8.67 -4.99
N LEU A 115 -8.51 -8.28 -3.73
CA LEU A 115 -7.46 -8.42 -2.72
C LEU A 115 -7.19 -9.88 -2.37
N LEU A 116 -8.21 -10.72 -2.25
CA LEU A 116 -8.04 -12.15 -1.99
C LEU A 116 -7.29 -12.84 -3.13
N CYS A 117 -7.61 -12.54 -4.38
CA CYS A 117 -6.96 -13.15 -5.54
C CYS A 117 -5.58 -12.57 -5.84
N LYS A 118 -5.39 -11.24 -5.74
CA LYS A 118 -4.18 -10.57 -6.21
C LYS A 118 -3.16 -10.28 -5.12
N ARG A 119 -3.60 -9.93 -3.93
CA ARG A 119 -2.71 -9.71 -2.80
C ARG A 119 -2.42 -11.01 -2.05
N ASP A 120 -3.46 -11.79 -1.73
CA ASP A 120 -3.34 -12.97 -0.88
C ASP A 120 -3.07 -14.25 -1.69
N GLY A 121 -3.07 -14.18 -3.03
CA GLY A 121 -2.71 -15.27 -3.92
C GLY A 121 -3.70 -16.43 -3.97
N LEU A 122 -4.94 -16.23 -3.50
CA LEU A 122 -5.97 -17.28 -3.52
C LEU A 122 -6.45 -17.55 -4.94
N SER A 123 -6.71 -18.83 -5.23
CA SER A 123 -7.40 -19.24 -6.45
C SER A 123 -8.85 -18.75 -6.46
N TYR A 124 -9.50 -18.77 -7.63
CA TYR A 124 -10.92 -18.42 -7.74
C TYR A 124 -11.80 -19.33 -6.88
N ARG A 125 -11.46 -20.60 -6.79
CA ARG A 125 -12.16 -21.56 -5.95
C ARG A 125 -12.05 -21.22 -4.47
N GLU A 126 -10.84 -21.01 -3.97
CA GLU A 126 -10.59 -20.63 -2.56
C GLU A 126 -11.24 -19.29 -2.22
N THR A 127 -11.20 -18.32 -3.13
CA THR A 127 -11.87 -17.04 -2.97
C THR A 127 -13.39 -17.21 -2.92
N ALA A 128 -13.95 -18.04 -3.78
CA ALA A 128 -15.38 -18.34 -3.81
C ALA A 128 -15.85 -19.00 -2.50
N GLU A 129 -15.08 -19.97 -1.99
CA GLU A 129 -15.35 -20.63 -0.71
C GLU A 129 -15.29 -19.60 0.45
N LYS A 130 -14.28 -18.74 0.48
CA LYS A 130 -14.10 -17.74 1.52
C LYS A 130 -15.18 -16.66 1.52
N MET A 131 -15.64 -16.24 0.34
CA MET A 131 -16.69 -15.24 0.18
C MET A 131 -18.12 -15.83 0.21
N GLY A 132 -18.29 -17.14 0.20
CA GLY A 132 -19.59 -17.82 0.14
C GLY A 132 -20.36 -17.60 -1.16
N ILE A 133 -19.65 -17.55 -2.30
CA ILE A 133 -20.20 -17.32 -3.65
C ILE A 133 -19.66 -18.35 -4.65
N SER A 134 -20.17 -18.35 -5.88
CA SER A 134 -19.65 -19.21 -6.94
C SER A 134 -18.34 -18.66 -7.55
N GLU A 135 -17.52 -19.55 -8.12
CA GLU A 135 -16.31 -19.18 -8.87
C GLU A 135 -16.63 -18.22 -10.03
N LYS A 136 -17.75 -18.45 -10.71
CA LYS A 136 -18.23 -17.58 -11.79
C LYS A 136 -18.54 -16.17 -11.28
N THR A 137 -19.07 -16.04 -10.07
CA THR A 137 -19.32 -14.76 -9.43
C THR A 137 -18.00 -14.06 -9.09
N VAL A 138 -16.98 -14.79 -8.61
CA VAL A 138 -15.62 -14.25 -8.36
C VAL A 138 -15.04 -13.70 -9.66
N GLU A 139 -15.09 -14.47 -10.76
CA GLU A 139 -14.63 -14.06 -12.07
C GLU A 139 -15.30 -12.76 -12.54
N HIS A 140 -16.62 -12.66 -12.35
CA HIS A 140 -17.38 -11.46 -12.71
C HIS A 140 -17.00 -10.25 -11.85
N LEU A 141 -16.83 -10.42 -10.55
CA LEU A 141 -16.38 -9.36 -9.65
C LEU A 141 -14.98 -8.87 -10.01
N LEU A 142 -14.05 -9.78 -10.31
CA LEU A 142 -12.69 -9.43 -10.75
C LEU A 142 -12.70 -8.70 -12.09
N SER A 143 -13.49 -9.17 -13.05
CA SER A 143 -13.62 -8.50 -14.36
C SER A 143 -14.11 -7.07 -14.21
N ASN A 144 -15.11 -6.83 -13.38
CA ASN A 144 -15.62 -5.49 -13.11
C ASN A 144 -14.59 -4.61 -12.36
N ALA A 145 -13.90 -5.17 -11.37
CA ALA A 145 -12.83 -4.47 -10.67
C ALA A 145 -11.71 -4.06 -11.63
N MET A 146 -11.26 -4.96 -12.49
CA MET A 146 -10.20 -4.68 -13.47
C MET A 146 -10.64 -3.66 -14.53
N LYS A 147 -11.91 -3.63 -14.91
CA LYS A 147 -12.45 -2.58 -15.78
C LYS A 147 -12.41 -1.21 -15.12
N ALA A 148 -12.81 -1.13 -13.84
CA ALA A 148 -12.77 0.10 -13.07
C ALA A 148 -11.34 0.62 -12.86
N LEU A 149 -10.37 -0.29 -12.74
CA LEU A 149 -8.94 0.03 -12.54
C LEU A 149 -8.14 0.10 -13.84
N ARG A 150 -8.79 0.17 -14.99
CA ARG A 150 -8.12 0.12 -16.31
C ARG A 150 -7.02 1.17 -16.48
N GLY A 151 -7.19 2.38 -15.92
CA GLY A 151 -6.18 3.44 -15.93
C GLY A 151 -4.93 3.15 -15.08
N HIS A 152 -4.97 2.14 -14.22
CA HIS A 152 -3.89 1.75 -13.30
C HIS A 152 -3.28 0.38 -13.63
N ARG A 153 -3.49 -0.12 -14.84
CA ARG A 153 -3.11 -1.50 -15.23
C ARG A 153 -1.63 -1.80 -15.03
N ALA A 154 -0.76 -0.86 -15.39
CA ALA A 154 0.69 -1.01 -15.23
C ALA A 154 1.09 -1.07 -13.73
N ASP A 155 0.38 -0.36 -12.88
CA ASP A 155 0.68 -0.25 -11.46
C ASP A 155 0.20 -1.48 -10.67
N ILE A 156 -0.87 -2.14 -11.13
CA ILE A 156 -1.38 -3.40 -10.53
C ILE A 156 -0.31 -4.50 -10.59
N TYR A 157 0.39 -4.62 -11.71
CA TYR A 157 1.47 -5.60 -11.85
C TYR A 157 2.66 -5.30 -10.94
N ARG A 158 2.93 -4.03 -10.65
CA ARG A 158 3.99 -3.63 -9.71
C ARG A 158 3.65 -3.99 -8.26
N ILE A 159 2.39 -3.85 -7.85
CA ILE A 159 1.94 -4.27 -6.51
C ILE A 159 2.06 -5.78 -6.33
N VAL A 160 1.65 -6.55 -7.32
CA VAL A 160 1.80 -8.01 -7.28
C VAL A 160 3.25 -8.42 -7.05
N LEU A 161 4.22 -7.70 -7.63
CA LEU A 161 5.65 -7.94 -7.44
C LEU A 161 6.18 -7.50 -6.05
N ILE A 162 5.48 -6.63 -5.34
CA ILE A 162 5.89 -6.17 -4.00
C ILE A 162 5.48 -7.18 -2.92
N PHE A 163 4.41 -7.94 -3.15
CA PHE A 163 3.88 -8.93 -2.20
C PHE A 163 4.30 -10.38 -2.52
N TYR A 164 5.07 -10.59 -3.57
CA TYR A 164 5.73 -11.84 -3.95
C TYR A 164 7.24 -11.67 -3.95
#